data_482348db974f84084432a822657198a9
#
_entry.id   482348db974f84084432a822657198a9
#
_cell.length_a   1.000
_cell.length_b   1.000
_cell.length_c   1.000
_cell.angle_alpha   90.00
_cell.angle_beta   90.00
_cell.angle_gamma   90.00
#
_symmetry.space_group_name_H-M   'P 1'
#
loop_
_entity.id
_entity.type
_entity.pdbx_description
1 polymer ?
#
loop_
_entity_poly.entity_id
_entity_poly.type
_entity_poly.pdbx_seq_one_letter_code
_entity_poly.pdbx_strand_id
1 'polypeptide(L)'
;HGAAIDYNGDGVSLIAPSGTGKTTHSYGLLLLKNTKLIADDWYYTQILGDSVVARASEKNCYIRKDIASIYPEFQKIIKNVEFDTRQRAVVDISWVIGKTRTKDETTMQKVIFLKRSDEKELYYEMNWKESLDYLLKNDFCNPHQLVKNERKTRIRKEFFKSYFKLVDLYMVNTRTPPKETQENIRKIVTS
;
A
#
# COMPACT_ATOMS: atom_id res chain seq x y z
N HIS A 1 -1.94 5.87 6.20
CA HIS A 1 -1.00 4.76 6.37
C HIS A 1 -1.28 3.70 5.33
N GLY A 2 -0.35 3.51 4.41
CA GLY A 2 -0.46 2.59 3.27
C GLY A 2 0.77 2.69 2.39
N ALA A 3 0.99 1.72 1.51
CA ALA A 3 1.98 1.83 0.46
C ALA A 3 1.34 2.46 -0.79
N ALA A 4 2.07 3.30 -1.49
CA ALA A 4 1.66 3.89 -2.75
C ALA A 4 2.70 3.61 -3.83
N ILE A 5 2.23 3.11 -4.95
CA ILE A 5 3.04 2.80 -6.13
C ILE A 5 2.42 3.44 -7.37
N ASP A 6 3.21 3.60 -8.39
CA ASP A 6 2.79 4.00 -9.74
C ASP A 6 3.05 2.81 -10.67
N TYR A 7 2.04 2.37 -11.40
CA TYR A 7 2.15 1.36 -12.44
C TYR A 7 1.71 1.96 -13.77
N ASN A 8 2.63 2.13 -14.71
CA ASN A 8 2.39 2.76 -16.02
C ASN A 8 1.80 4.19 -15.97
N GLY A 9 1.95 4.91 -14.87
CA GLY A 9 1.35 6.23 -14.67
C GLY A 9 0.12 6.22 -13.75
N ASP A 10 -0.44 5.06 -13.48
CA ASP A 10 -1.61 4.88 -12.62
C ASP A 10 -1.18 4.59 -11.17
N GLY A 11 -1.63 5.44 -10.26
CA GLY A 11 -1.37 5.28 -8.84
C GLY A 11 -2.22 4.18 -8.22
N VAL A 12 -1.56 3.28 -7.49
CA VAL A 12 -2.20 2.20 -6.74
C VAL A 12 -1.78 2.26 -5.27
N SER A 13 -2.76 2.21 -4.38
CA SER A 13 -2.52 2.15 -2.94
C SER A 13 -2.82 0.76 -2.38
N LEU A 14 -1.94 0.28 -1.49
CA LEU A 14 -2.21 -0.88 -0.63
C LEU A 14 -2.44 -0.39 0.80
N ILE A 15 -3.65 -0.57 1.32
CA ILE A 15 -4.03 -0.18 2.68
C ILE A 15 -4.37 -1.44 3.49
N ALA A 16 -3.73 -1.60 4.64
CA ALA A 16 -3.85 -2.84 5.40
C ALA A 16 -3.56 -2.67 6.89
N PRO A 17 -4.18 -3.49 7.77
CA PRO A 17 -3.74 -3.66 9.13
C PRO A 17 -2.30 -4.17 9.19
N SER A 18 -1.63 -3.94 10.32
CA SER A 18 -0.30 -4.51 10.53
C SER A 18 -0.34 -6.04 10.44
N GLY A 19 0.63 -6.62 9.74
CA GLY A 19 0.76 -8.08 9.62
C GLY A 19 -0.08 -8.74 8.51
N THR A 20 -0.86 -7.98 7.73
CA THR A 20 -1.65 -8.53 6.60
C THR A 20 -0.89 -8.59 5.27
N GLY A 21 0.39 -8.20 5.24
CA GLY A 21 1.24 -8.37 4.06
C GLY A 21 1.40 -7.12 3.17
N LYS A 22 1.06 -5.90 3.66
CA LYS A 22 1.20 -4.65 2.90
C LYS A 22 2.58 -4.53 2.24
N THR A 23 3.67 -4.54 3.01
CA THR A 23 5.04 -4.45 2.51
C THR A 23 5.41 -5.62 1.58
N THR A 24 4.97 -6.83 1.90
CA THR A 24 5.20 -8.00 1.05
C THR A 24 4.64 -7.80 -0.35
N HIS A 25 3.39 -7.32 -0.43
CA HIS A 25 2.70 -7.18 -1.70
C HIS A 25 3.09 -5.91 -2.46
N SER A 26 3.39 -4.81 -1.77
CA SER A 26 3.94 -3.63 -2.43
C SER A 26 5.30 -3.93 -3.08
N TYR A 27 6.18 -4.65 -2.39
CA TYR A 27 7.47 -5.05 -2.95
C TYR A 27 7.34 -6.08 -4.07
N GLY A 28 6.38 -6.99 -3.98
CA GLY A 28 6.05 -7.89 -5.08
C GLY A 28 5.58 -7.15 -6.35
N LEU A 29 4.88 -6.02 -6.20
CA LEU A 29 4.51 -5.14 -7.31
C LEU A 29 5.74 -4.38 -7.86
N LEU A 30 6.67 -3.97 -7.01
CA LEU A 30 7.90 -3.32 -7.45
C LEU A 30 8.80 -4.21 -8.32
N LEU A 31 8.57 -5.50 -8.38
CA LEU A 31 9.25 -6.41 -9.30
C LEU A 31 8.66 -6.37 -10.72
N LEU A 32 7.50 -5.77 -10.93
CA LEU A 32 6.96 -5.52 -12.26
C LEU A 32 7.74 -4.41 -12.96
N LYS A 33 7.95 -4.55 -14.27
CA LYS A 33 8.87 -3.71 -15.06
C LYS A 33 8.54 -2.21 -15.00
N ASN A 34 7.30 -1.82 -15.04
CA ASN A 34 6.88 -0.41 -15.15
C ASN A 34 6.34 0.16 -13.84
N THR A 35 6.73 -0.42 -12.72
CA THR A 35 6.30 0.03 -11.39
C THR A 35 7.32 0.99 -10.81
N LYS A 36 6.85 2.09 -10.19
CA LYS A 36 7.66 3.02 -9.42
C LYS A 36 7.11 3.13 -8.00
N LEU A 37 8.01 3.27 -7.03
CA LEU A 37 7.63 3.52 -5.65
C LEU A 37 7.34 5.00 -5.43
N ILE A 38 6.22 5.30 -4.77
CA ILE A 38 5.89 6.62 -4.23
C ILE A 38 6.23 6.63 -2.73
N ALA A 39 5.69 5.69 -1.97
CA ALA A 39 5.94 5.53 -0.53
C ALA A 39 5.64 4.11 -0.07
N ASP A 40 6.40 3.60 0.90
CA ASP A 40 6.23 2.24 1.45
C ASP A 40 5.20 2.18 2.58
N ASP A 41 5.14 3.21 3.43
CA ASP A 41 4.34 3.15 4.67
C ASP A 41 3.41 4.35 4.85
N TRP A 42 3.85 5.55 4.51
CA TRP A 42 3.08 6.79 4.61
C TRP A 42 3.15 7.60 3.32
N TYR A 43 2.02 8.17 2.93
CA TYR A 43 1.94 9.13 1.85
C TYR A 43 0.82 10.15 2.13
N TYR A 44 0.94 11.31 1.55
CA TYR A 44 -0.09 12.35 1.59
C TYR A 44 -0.98 12.25 0.38
N THR A 45 -2.27 12.52 0.56
CA THR A 45 -3.24 12.60 -0.54
C THR A 45 -3.90 13.96 -0.57
N GLN A 46 -4.14 14.45 -1.78
CA GLN A 46 -4.87 15.69 -2.04
C GLN A 46 -5.86 15.46 -3.18
N ILE A 47 -7.09 15.94 -3.01
CA ILE A 47 -8.10 15.94 -4.07
C ILE A 47 -7.93 17.24 -4.85
N LEU A 48 -7.72 17.13 -6.16
CA LEU A 48 -7.57 18.23 -7.11
C LEU A 48 -8.59 18.06 -8.22
N GLY A 49 -9.72 18.78 -8.13
CA GLY A 49 -10.86 18.56 -9.03
C GLY A 49 -11.38 17.14 -8.91
N ASP A 50 -11.41 16.43 -10.03
CA ASP A 50 -11.88 15.04 -10.13
C ASP A 50 -10.74 14.00 -10.01
N SER A 51 -9.59 14.42 -9.49
CA SER A 51 -8.42 13.55 -9.35
C SER A 51 -7.91 13.53 -7.92
N VAL A 52 -7.30 12.42 -7.54
CA VAL A 52 -6.59 12.28 -6.25
C VAL A 52 -5.12 12.11 -6.52
N VAL A 53 -4.30 13.01 -5.98
CA VAL A 53 -2.84 12.94 -6.11
C VAL A 53 -2.25 12.41 -4.80
N ALA A 54 -1.43 11.37 -4.90
CA ALA A 54 -0.62 10.86 -3.81
C ALA A 54 0.80 11.41 -3.90
N ARG A 55 1.37 11.84 -2.77
CA ARG A 55 2.73 12.37 -2.66
C ARG A 55 3.52 11.60 -1.62
N ALA A 56 4.78 11.35 -1.95
CA ALA A 56 5.72 10.72 -1.04
C ALA A 56 5.90 11.55 0.24
N SER A 57 5.88 10.88 1.39
CA SER A 57 6.15 11.51 2.70
C SER A 57 7.57 11.23 3.18
N GLU A 58 8.17 10.14 2.70
CA GLU A 58 9.48 9.67 3.14
C GLU A 58 10.22 8.95 1.98
N LYS A 59 11.54 8.90 2.09
CA LYS A 59 12.41 8.19 1.12
C LYS A 59 12.83 6.82 1.62
N ASN A 60 12.67 6.56 2.91
CA ASN A 60 13.08 5.31 3.53
C ASN A 60 12.02 4.22 3.33
N CYS A 61 12.48 3.02 3.09
CA CYS A 61 11.66 1.84 2.99
C CYS A 61 11.99 0.87 4.12
N TYR A 62 10.96 0.18 4.61
CA TYR A 62 11.11 -0.77 5.70
C TYR A 62 11.01 -2.19 5.16
N ILE A 63 12.07 -2.96 5.34
CA ILE A 63 12.12 -4.34 4.87
C ILE A 63 12.20 -5.31 6.04
N ARG A 64 11.56 -6.46 5.91
CA ARG A 64 11.67 -7.56 6.87
C ARG A 64 12.63 -8.62 6.33
N LYS A 65 13.29 -9.32 7.26
CA LYS A 65 14.27 -10.37 6.91
C LYS A 65 13.67 -11.48 6.07
N ASP A 66 12.40 -11.80 6.27
CA ASP A 66 11.68 -12.87 5.60
C ASP A 66 11.29 -12.59 4.14
N ILE A 67 11.40 -11.34 3.67
CA ILE A 67 11.00 -10.94 2.32
C ILE A 67 11.76 -11.72 1.23
N ALA A 68 13.04 -12.02 1.45
CA ALA A 68 13.88 -12.73 0.49
C ALA A 68 13.51 -14.21 0.33
N SER A 69 12.78 -14.80 1.28
CA SER A 69 12.24 -16.15 1.13
C SER A 69 11.04 -16.17 0.17
N ILE A 70 10.36 -15.04 0.01
CA ILE A 70 9.22 -14.87 -0.90
C ILE A 70 9.72 -14.39 -2.27
N TYR A 71 10.60 -13.39 -2.27
CA TYR A 71 11.16 -12.73 -3.45
C TYR A 71 12.70 -12.75 -3.37
N PRO A 72 13.37 -13.71 -4.02
CA PRO A 72 14.84 -13.86 -3.98
C PRO A 72 15.61 -12.64 -4.46
N GLU A 73 14.99 -11.78 -5.27
CA GLU A 73 15.56 -10.53 -5.76
C GLU A 73 16.02 -9.59 -4.63
N PHE A 74 15.36 -9.66 -3.47
CA PHE A 74 15.70 -8.86 -2.28
C PHE A 74 16.87 -9.45 -1.47
N GLN A 75 17.43 -10.60 -1.85
CA GLN A 75 18.52 -11.27 -1.12
C GLN A 75 19.76 -10.38 -0.95
N LYS A 76 20.08 -9.56 -1.97
CA LYS A 76 21.22 -8.66 -1.91
C LYS A 76 21.07 -7.61 -0.80
N ILE A 77 19.86 -7.06 -0.64
CA ILE A 77 19.59 -6.08 0.43
C ILE A 77 19.71 -6.77 1.78
N ILE A 78 19.04 -7.91 1.96
CA ILE A 78 19.02 -8.63 3.24
C ILE A 78 20.44 -8.95 3.75
N LYS A 79 21.38 -9.23 2.88
CA LYS A 79 22.77 -9.53 3.24
C LYS A 79 23.59 -8.31 3.66
N ASN A 80 23.15 -7.09 3.31
CA ASN A 80 23.94 -5.87 3.46
C ASN A 80 23.30 -4.86 4.42
N VAL A 81 22.30 -5.25 5.20
CA VAL A 81 21.63 -4.38 6.15
C VAL A 81 21.58 -5.00 7.55
N GLU A 82 21.59 -4.14 8.54
CA GLU A 82 21.39 -4.52 9.93
C GLU A 82 19.89 -4.51 10.27
N PHE A 83 19.44 -5.55 10.95
CA PHE A 83 18.06 -5.69 11.39
C PHE A 83 17.90 -5.31 12.85
N ASP A 84 16.82 -4.58 13.15
CA ASP A 84 16.42 -4.29 14.54
C ASP A 84 15.95 -5.58 15.24
N THR A 85 15.65 -5.45 16.54
CA THR A 85 15.14 -6.55 17.36
C THR A 85 13.81 -7.13 16.88
N ARG A 86 13.08 -6.40 16.05
CA ARG A 86 11.82 -6.81 15.40
C ARG A 86 12.03 -7.36 13.98
N GLN A 87 13.28 -7.66 13.62
CA GLN A 87 13.67 -8.18 12.29
C GLN A 87 13.26 -7.25 11.14
N ARG A 88 13.40 -5.92 11.34
CA ARG A 88 13.16 -4.88 10.34
C ARG A 88 14.44 -4.09 10.11
N ALA A 89 14.67 -3.68 8.88
CA ALA A 89 15.75 -2.78 8.50
C ALA A 89 15.20 -1.61 7.68
N VAL A 90 15.86 -0.47 7.76
CA VAL A 90 15.65 0.66 6.86
C VAL A 90 16.55 0.48 5.66
N VAL A 91 16.00 0.58 4.46
CA VAL A 91 16.74 0.30 3.23
C VAL A 91 16.47 1.35 2.16
N ASP A 92 17.44 1.54 1.29
CA ASP A 92 17.23 2.20 0.00
C ASP A 92 16.80 1.13 -1.02
N ILE A 93 15.51 1.08 -1.29
CA ILE A 93 14.93 0.10 -2.22
C ILE A 93 15.46 0.27 -3.65
N SER A 94 16.02 1.43 -3.99
CA SER A 94 16.60 1.68 -5.31
C SER A 94 17.76 0.73 -5.66
N TRP A 95 18.38 0.12 -4.66
CA TRP A 95 19.42 -0.92 -4.88
C TRP A 95 18.88 -2.18 -5.56
N VAL A 96 17.58 -2.45 -5.42
CA VAL A 96 16.92 -3.59 -6.08
C VAL A 96 16.23 -3.18 -7.37
N ILE A 97 15.41 -2.14 -7.28
CA ILE A 97 14.53 -1.76 -8.39
C ILE A 97 15.16 -0.74 -9.36
N GLY A 98 16.29 -0.13 -8.97
CA GLY A 98 16.97 0.92 -9.73
C GLY A 98 16.53 2.34 -9.34
N LYS A 99 17.47 3.28 -9.41
CA LYS A 99 17.26 4.69 -8.97
C LYS A 99 16.15 5.44 -9.71
N THR A 100 15.88 5.09 -10.96
CA THR A 100 14.84 5.74 -11.79
C THR A 100 13.42 5.23 -11.48
N ARG A 101 13.28 4.30 -10.57
CA ARG A 101 12.01 3.66 -10.23
C ARG A 101 11.39 4.16 -8.93
N THR A 102 11.79 5.35 -8.50
CA THR A 102 11.10 6.15 -7.49
C THR A 102 10.44 7.35 -8.14
N LYS A 103 9.36 7.85 -7.58
CA LYS A 103 8.61 9.00 -8.07
C LYS A 103 8.01 9.76 -6.89
N ASP A 104 7.99 11.08 -6.95
CA ASP A 104 7.54 11.90 -5.82
C ASP A 104 6.02 11.98 -5.71
N GLU A 105 5.28 11.82 -6.83
CA GLU A 105 3.82 11.86 -6.84
C GLU A 105 3.23 11.01 -7.96
N THR A 106 1.95 10.64 -7.81
CA THR A 106 1.16 9.96 -8.82
C THR A 106 -0.33 10.27 -8.66
N THR A 107 -1.10 10.18 -9.75
CA THR A 107 -2.56 10.24 -9.71
C THR A 107 -3.12 8.88 -9.35
N MET A 108 -3.86 8.81 -8.27
CA MET A 108 -4.44 7.57 -7.77
C MET A 108 -5.60 7.10 -8.65
N GLN A 109 -5.54 5.86 -9.07
CA GLN A 109 -6.61 5.19 -9.81
C GLN A 109 -7.24 4.06 -9.00
N LYS A 110 -6.45 3.36 -8.19
CA LYS A 110 -6.92 2.17 -7.46
C LYS A 110 -6.51 2.19 -6.00
N VAL A 111 -7.40 1.74 -5.12
CA VAL A 111 -7.11 1.45 -3.73
C VAL A 111 -7.44 -0.01 -3.46
N ILE A 112 -6.48 -0.76 -2.99
CA ILE A 112 -6.60 -2.17 -2.63
C ILE A 112 -6.47 -2.29 -1.12
N PHE A 113 -7.56 -2.64 -0.47
CA PHE A 113 -7.56 -3.01 0.94
C PHE A 113 -7.14 -4.48 1.09
N LEU A 114 -6.30 -4.75 2.09
CA LEU A 114 -5.92 -6.11 2.40
C LEU A 114 -6.58 -6.53 3.73
N LYS A 115 -7.14 -7.73 3.74
CA LYS A 115 -7.60 -8.40 4.96
C LYS A 115 -7.00 -9.80 5.04
N ARG A 116 -7.01 -10.40 6.23
CA ARG A 116 -6.75 -11.82 6.41
C ARG A 116 -7.93 -12.43 7.15
N SER A 117 -8.71 -13.26 6.47
CA SER A 117 -9.92 -13.89 7.00
C SER A 117 -10.09 -15.29 6.41
N ASP A 118 -10.92 -16.12 7.06
CA ASP A 118 -11.24 -17.49 6.60
C ASP A 118 -12.29 -17.52 5.48
N GLU A 119 -12.75 -16.34 5.02
CA GLU A 119 -13.66 -16.23 3.89
C GLU A 119 -13.04 -16.84 2.62
N LYS A 120 -13.89 -17.47 1.80
CA LYS A 120 -13.44 -18.18 0.58
C LYS A 120 -13.08 -17.21 -0.55
N GLU A 121 -13.72 -16.04 -0.57
CA GLU A 121 -13.49 -15.03 -1.60
C GLU A 121 -12.10 -14.42 -1.46
N LEU A 122 -11.34 -14.51 -2.54
CA LEU A 122 -9.93 -14.08 -2.54
C LEU A 122 -9.78 -12.60 -2.86
N TYR A 123 -10.64 -12.06 -3.72
CA TYR A 123 -10.71 -10.61 -3.99
C TYR A 123 -12.05 -10.24 -4.61
N TYR A 124 -12.47 -8.98 -4.41
CA TYR A 124 -13.71 -8.42 -4.96
C TYR A 124 -13.64 -6.89 -5.04
N GLU A 125 -14.47 -6.31 -5.91
CA GLU A 125 -14.67 -4.87 -5.97
C GLU A 125 -15.51 -4.40 -4.80
N MET A 126 -15.18 -3.22 -4.27
CA MET A 126 -15.89 -2.58 -3.17
C MET A 126 -16.54 -1.30 -3.66
N ASN A 127 -17.67 -0.94 -3.07
CA ASN A 127 -18.18 0.42 -3.20
C ASN A 127 -17.56 1.37 -2.17
N TRP A 128 -17.71 2.68 -2.39
CA TRP A 128 -17.10 3.69 -1.53
C TRP A 128 -17.61 3.66 -0.07
N LYS A 129 -18.85 3.21 0.19
CA LYS A 129 -19.40 3.12 1.55
C LYS A 129 -18.74 1.99 2.33
N GLU A 130 -18.66 0.82 1.75
CA GLU A 130 -17.96 -0.35 2.32
C GLU A 130 -16.50 -0.03 2.61
N SER A 131 -15.82 0.64 1.67
CA SER A 131 -14.41 1.04 1.81
C SER A 131 -14.21 2.05 2.93
N LEU A 132 -15.11 3.02 3.05
CA LEU A 132 -15.08 4.00 4.12
C LEU A 132 -15.32 3.35 5.49
N ASP A 133 -16.30 2.47 5.60
CA ASP A 133 -16.61 1.76 6.83
C ASP A 133 -15.43 0.85 7.25
N TYR A 134 -14.83 0.15 6.29
CA TYR A 134 -13.65 -0.67 6.54
C TYR A 134 -12.46 0.18 7.03
N LEU A 135 -12.19 1.31 6.38
CA LEU A 135 -11.12 2.23 6.77
C LEU A 135 -11.34 2.76 8.20
N LEU A 136 -12.55 3.24 8.51
CA LEU A 136 -12.86 3.84 9.80
C LEU A 136 -12.85 2.81 10.93
N LYS A 137 -13.34 1.59 10.68
CA LYS A 137 -13.34 0.49 11.66
C LYS A 137 -11.91 0.09 12.05
N ASN A 138 -10.97 0.14 11.12
CA ASN A 138 -9.59 -0.27 11.34
C ASN A 138 -8.64 0.91 11.63
N ASP A 139 -9.13 2.14 11.61
CA ASP A 139 -8.37 3.37 11.94
C ASP A 139 -7.05 3.54 11.15
N PHE A 140 -7.02 3.08 9.89
CA PHE A 140 -5.81 3.09 9.06
C PHE A 140 -5.30 4.48 8.73
N CYS A 141 -6.19 5.47 8.69
CA CYS A 141 -5.83 6.80 8.25
C CYS A 141 -5.06 7.60 9.30
N ASN A 142 -4.98 7.13 10.54
CA ASN A 142 -4.31 7.89 11.59
C ASN A 142 -3.98 7.09 12.86
N PRO A 143 -3.18 6.02 12.76
CA PRO A 143 -2.87 5.15 13.89
C PRO A 143 -2.07 5.86 15.00
N HIS A 144 -1.40 6.98 14.69
CA HIS A 144 -0.54 7.71 15.63
C HIS A 144 -1.12 9.02 16.13
N GLN A 145 -2.43 9.24 15.93
CA GLN A 145 -3.06 10.47 16.42
C GLN A 145 -3.18 10.46 17.94
N LEU A 146 -2.42 11.33 18.59
CA LEU A 146 -2.49 11.53 20.05
C LEU A 146 -3.83 12.15 20.49
N VAL A 147 -4.43 12.97 19.63
CA VAL A 147 -5.69 13.66 19.94
C VAL A 147 -6.72 13.33 18.87
N LYS A 148 -7.73 12.57 19.26
CA LYS A 148 -8.95 12.34 18.47
C LYS A 148 -10.04 13.31 18.96
N ASN A 149 -10.64 14.07 18.05
CA ASN A 149 -11.82 14.87 18.34
C ASN A 149 -12.82 14.79 17.19
N GLU A 150 -14.07 15.10 17.47
CA GLU A 150 -15.18 14.99 16.53
C GLU A 150 -14.98 15.80 15.25
N ARG A 151 -14.45 17.02 15.36
CA ARG A 151 -14.16 17.86 14.19
C ARG A 151 -13.19 17.19 13.24
N LYS A 152 -12.05 16.68 13.73
CA LYS A 152 -11.04 16.01 12.92
C LYS A 152 -11.58 14.71 12.32
N THR A 153 -12.35 13.95 13.09
CA THR A 153 -12.99 12.72 12.62
C THR A 153 -13.96 13.01 11.48
N ARG A 154 -14.78 14.04 11.60
CA ARG A 154 -15.70 14.47 10.54
C ARG A 154 -14.96 14.90 9.28
N ILE A 155 -13.94 15.76 9.40
CA ILE A 155 -13.15 16.22 8.24
C ILE A 155 -12.54 15.03 7.50
N ARG A 156 -11.97 14.06 8.21
CA ARG A 156 -11.40 12.86 7.58
C ARG A 156 -12.46 12.00 6.91
N LYS A 157 -13.59 11.79 7.57
CA LYS A 157 -14.68 11.00 7.00
C LYS A 157 -15.16 11.61 5.68
N GLU A 158 -15.36 12.91 5.60
CA GLU A 158 -15.75 13.59 4.36
C GLU A 158 -14.65 13.54 3.30
N PHE A 159 -13.39 13.69 3.70
CA PHE A 159 -12.26 13.56 2.78
C PHE A 159 -12.22 12.16 2.14
N PHE A 160 -12.23 11.09 2.95
CA PHE A 160 -12.17 9.73 2.43
C PHE A 160 -13.42 9.33 1.65
N LYS A 161 -14.59 9.84 2.01
CA LYS A 161 -15.81 9.68 1.23
C LYS A 161 -15.66 10.30 -0.17
N SER A 162 -15.04 11.47 -0.28
CA SER A 162 -14.76 12.11 -1.57
C SER A 162 -13.68 11.36 -2.34
N TYR A 163 -12.60 10.97 -1.68
CA TYR A 163 -11.52 10.19 -2.28
C TYR A 163 -12.03 8.88 -2.89
N PHE A 164 -12.76 8.09 -2.13
CA PHE A 164 -13.22 6.76 -2.56
C PHE A 164 -14.29 6.77 -3.66
N LYS A 165 -14.83 7.92 -3.98
CA LYS A 165 -15.72 8.10 -5.16
C LYS A 165 -14.96 8.35 -6.46
N LEU A 166 -13.66 8.63 -6.39
CA LEU A 166 -12.82 9.05 -7.51
C LEU A 166 -11.84 7.94 -7.93
N VAL A 167 -11.87 6.78 -7.27
CA VAL A 167 -10.93 5.68 -7.54
C VAL A 167 -11.66 4.33 -7.50
N ASP A 168 -11.09 3.35 -8.17
CA ASP A 168 -11.55 1.96 -8.08
C ASP A 168 -11.11 1.34 -6.76
N LEU A 169 -11.98 0.57 -6.14
CA LEU A 169 -11.81 0.06 -4.79
C LEU A 169 -11.91 -1.46 -4.77
N TYR A 170 -10.93 -2.09 -4.15
CA TYR A 170 -10.84 -3.55 -4.07
C TYR A 170 -10.53 -4.02 -2.66
N MET A 171 -11.05 -5.19 -2.31
CA MET A 171 -10.61 -5.98 -1.17
C MET A 171 -9.85 -7.21 -1.65
N VAL A 172 -8.71 -7.51 -1.03
CA VAL A 172 -7.97 -8.74 -1.26
C VAL A 172 -7.75 -9.47 0.05
N ASN A 173 -8.10 -10.76 0.08
CA ASN A 173 -7.88 -11.64 1.22
C ASN A 173 -6.50 -12.32 1.11
N THR A 174 -5.61 -12.02 2.04
CA THR A 174 -4.23 -12.52 2.06
C THR A 174 -4.08 -13.85 2.81
N ARG A 175 -5.11 -14.69 2.83
CA ARG A 175 -5.09 -16.02 3.47
C ARG A 175 -4.24 -17.03 2.72
N THR A 176 -4.16 -16.89 1.40
CA THR A 176 -3.37 -17.78 0.54
C THR A 176 -1.87 -17.47 0.62
N PRO A 177 -1.01 -18.35 0.15
CA PRO A 177 0.42 -18.08 0.09
C PRO A 177 0.74 -16.76 -0.61
N PRO A 178 1.79 -16.03 -0.19
CA PRO A 178 2.08 -14.69 -0.71
C PRO A 178 2.17 -14.61 -2.24
N LYS A 179 2.69 -15.61 -2.91
CA LYS A 179 2.80 -15.65 -4.38
C LYS A 179 1.43 -15.69 -5.05
N GLU A 180 0.51 -16.51 -4.54
CA GLU A 180 -0.85 -16.63 -5.07
C GLU A 180 -1.65 -15.34 -4.83
N THR A 181 -1.59 -14.80 -3.61
CA THR A 181 -2.18 -13.49 -3.31
C THR A 181 -1.62 -12.41 -4.23
N GLN A 182 -0.29 -12.43 -4.49
CA GLN A 182 0.36 -11.48 -5.37
C GLN A 182 -0.17 -11.53 -6.82
N GLU A 183 -0.50 -12.71 -7.32
CA GLU A 183 -1.10 -12.86 -8.65
C GLU A 183 -2.48 -12.19 -8.73
N ASN A 184 -3.30 -12.32 -7.69
CA ASN A 184 -4.59 -11.63 -7.63
C ASN A 184 -4.44 -10.11 -7.60
N ILE A 185 -3.48 -9.60 -6.80
CA ILE A 185 -3.18 -8.17 -6.76
C ILE A 185 -2.66 -7.69 -8.12
N ARG A 186 -1.80 -8.45 -8.79
CA ARG A 186 -1.31 -8.12 -10.15
C ARG A 186 -2.44 -8.01 -11.16
N LYS A 187 -3.41 -8.95 -11.16
CA LYS A 187 -4.58 -8.87 -12.04
C LYS A 187 -5.34 -7.56 -11.86
N ILE A 188 -5.58 -7.14 -10.62
CA ILE A 188 -6.25 -5.87 -10.32
C ILE A 188 -5.41 -4.67 -10.82
N VAL A 189 -4.10 -4.71 -10.63
CA VAL A 189 -3.20 -3.59 -10.99
C VAL A 189 -3.05 -3.47 -12.50
N THR A 190 -3.08 -4.58 -13.23
CA THR A 190 -2.85 -4.61 -14.69
C THR A 190 -4.14 -4.59 -15.54
N SER A 191 -5.32 -4.65 -14.92
CA SER A 191 -6.62 -4.40 -15.58
C SER A 191 -6.84 -2.89 -15.74
#